data_8f7c22b53798534995085098b0fd832c
#
_entry.id   8f7c22b53798534995085098b0fd832c
#
_cell.length_a   1.000
_cell.length_b   1.000
_cell.length_c   1.000
_cell.angle_alpha   90.00
_cell.angle_beta   90.00
_cell.angle_gamma   90.00
#
_symmetry.space_group_name_H-M   'P 1'
#
loop_
_entity.id
_entity.type
_entity.pdbx_description
1 polymer ?
#
loop_
_entity_poly.entity_id
_entity_poly.type
_entity_poly.pdbx_seq_one_letter_code
_entity_poly.pdbx_strand_id
1 'polypeptide(L)' 'MQPKRRYQYDGPVMVFGRCVANHWRGETVAESAAKAKSNLVYQYKTQNNLVAGAKVTLPGEVRTVTWKEMPA' A
#
# COMPACT_ATOMS: atom_id res chain seq x y z
N MET A 1 16.23 17.00 -1.79
CA MET A 1 15.25 16.09 -2.40
C MET A 1 15.54 14.69 -1.95
N GLN A 2 14.57 14.04 -1.35
CA GLN A 2 14.77 12.66 -0.88
C GLN A 2 14.59 11.69 -2.04
N PRO A 3 15.45 10.67 -2.12
CA PRO A 3 15.28 9.68 -3.16
C PRO A 3 14.03 8.85 -2.92
N LYS A 4 13.37 8.52 -4.00
CA LYS A 4 12.21 7.63 -3.93
C LYS A 4 12.67 6.21 -3.72
N ARG A 5 11.90 5.44 -2.96
CA ARG A 5 12.16 4.04 -2.71
C ARG A 5 10.94 3.23 -3.09
N ARG A 6 11.17 1.97 -3.43
CA ARG A 6 10.07 1.07 -3.69
C ARG A 6 9.61 0.47 -2.37
N TYR A 7 8.30 0.57 -2.14
CA TYR A 7 7.68 0.02 -0.94
C TYR A 7 6.71 -1.08 -1.35
N GLN A 8 6.63 -2.09 -0.51
CA GLN A 8 5.73 -3.21 -0.69
C GLN A 8 4.88 -3.38 0.55
N TYR A 9 3.60 -3.67 0.34
CA TYR A 9 2.69 -4.02 1.42
C TYR A 9 2.15 -5.41 1.16
N ASP A 10 2.12 -6.23 2.19
CA ASP A 10 1.54 -7.56 2.14
C ASP A 10 0.85 -7.79 3.48
N GLY A 11 -0.46 -7.72 3.49
CA GLY A 11 -1.19 -7.87 4.72
C GLY A 11 -2.66 -7.54 4.57
N PRO A 12 -3.37 -7.42 5.69
CA PRO A 12 -4.80 -7.20 5.66
C PRO A 12 -5.17 -5.80 5.21
N VAL A 13 -6.38 -5.69 4.65
CA VAL A 13 -6.96 -4.41 4.27
C VAL A 13 -8.28 -4.25 5.02
N MET A 14 -8.46 -3.08 5.62
CA MET A 14 -9.68 -2.76 6.34
C MET A 14 -10.41 -1.61 5.66
N VAL A 15 -11.72 -1.75 5.53
CA VAL A 15 -12.59 -0.69 4.99
C VAL A 15 -13.67 -0.42 6.02
N PHE A 16 -13.74 0.83 6.48
CA PHE A 16 -14.68 1.24 7.54
C PHE A 16 -14.59 0.35 8.78
N GLY A 17 -13.34 -0.04 9.14
CA GLY A 17 -13.12 -0.87 10.31
C GLY A 17 -13.39 -2.36 10.13
N ARG A 18 -13.74 -2.78 8.93
CA ARG A 18 -13.99 -4.20 8.62
C ARG A 18 -12.84 -4.76 7.80
N CYS A 19 -12.37 -5.94 8.17
CA CYS A 19 -11.35 -6.61 7.39
C CYS A 19 -11.99 -7.19 6.13
N VAL A 20 -11.63 -6.62 4.98
CA VAL A 20 -12.19 -7.02 3.69
C VAL A 20 -11.25 -7.91 2.90
N ALA A 21 -9.98 -7.96 3.30
CA ALA A 21 -9.00 -8.85 2.70
C ALA A 21 -7.99 -9.24 3.76
N ASN A 22 -7.66 -10.51 3.83
CA ASN A 22 -6.66 -11.00 4.79
C ASN A 22 -5.25 -10.78 4.28
N HIS A 23 -5.08 -10.89 2.97
CA HIS A 23 -3.79 -10.69 2.31
C HIS A 23 -4.00 -9.92 1.02
N TRP A 24 -3.48 -8.71 1.00
CA TRP A 24 -3.45 -7.91 -0.21
C TRP A 24 -2.02 -7.47 -0.44
N ARG A 25 -1.54 -7.63 -1.65
CA ARG A 25 -0.18 -7.25 -2.00
C ARG A 25 -0.23 -6.06 -2.93
N GLY A 26 0.56 -5.04 -2.59
CA GLY A 26 0.68 -3.87 -3.42
C GLY A 26 2.08 -3.32 -3.35
N GLU A 27 2.51 -2.65 -4.40
CA GLU A 27 3.80 -2.00 -4.45
C GLU A 27 3.63 -0.58 -4.95
N THR A 28 4.48 0.30 -4.48
CA THR A 28 4.48 1.68 -4.93
C THR A 28 5.87 2.27 -4.73
N VAL A 29 6.12 3.37 -5.43
CA VAL A 29 7.35 4.13 -5.26
C VAL A 29 6.98 5.44 -4.58
N ALA A 30 7.66 5.75 -3.48
CA ALA A 30 7.35 6.93 -2.69
C ALA A 30 8.59 7.40 -1.95
N GLU A 31 8.50 8.60 -1.40
CA GLU A 31 9.60 9.21 -0.66
C GLU A 31 9.64 8.76 0.80
N SER A 32 8.52 8.26 1.31
CA SER A 32 8.42 7.83 2.70
C SER A 32 7.38 6.72 2.83
N ALA A 33 7.43 6.01 3.97
CA ALA A 33 6.48 4.95 4.24
C ALA A 33 5.05 5.51 4.35
N ALA A 34 4.88 6.69 4.92
CA ALA A 34 3.56 7.30 5.03
C ALA A 34 2.97 7.59 3.66
N LYS A 35 3.77 8.13 2.75
CA LYS A 35 3.31 8.37 1.38
C LYS A 35 3.04 7.07 0.64
N ALA A 36 3.86 6.05 0.89
CA ALA A 36 3.66 4.74 0.30
C ALA A 36 2.30 4.16 0.70
N LYS A 37 1.96 4.25 1.98
CA LYS A 37 0.65 3.79 2.45
C LYS A 37 -0.48 4.54 1.77
N SER A 38 -0.37 5.86 1.64
CA SER A 38 -1.39 6.66 0.96
C SER A 38 -1.57 6.22 -0.49
N ASN A 39 -0.47 5.99 -1.17
CA ASN A 39 -0.51 5.52 -2.56
C ASN A 39 -1.18 4.15 -2.66
N LEU A 40 -0.87 3.26 -1.73
CA LEU A 40 -1.42 1.91 -1.74
C LEU A 40 -2.92 1.92 -1.42
N VAL A 41 -3.34 2.78 -0.50
CA VAL A 41 -4.77 2.98 -0.22
C VAL A 41 -5.49 3.42 -1.49
N TYR A 42 -4.91 4.36 -2.20
CA TYR A 42 -5.50 4.84 -3.46
C TYR A 42 -5.58 3.71 -4.50
N GLN A 43 -4.52 2.92 -4.62
CA GLN A 43 -4.51 1.78 -5.55
C GLN A 43 -5.62 0.79 -5.21
N TYR A 44 -5.79 0.49 -3.94
CA TYR A 44 -6.83 -0.44 -3.52
C TYR A 44 -8.22 0.08 -3.87
N LYS A 45 -8.47 1.36 -3.60
CA LYS A 45 -9.75 1.98 -3.94
C LYS A 45 -10.03 1.88 -5.44
N THR A 46 -9.03 2.16 -6.25
CA THR A 46 -9.17 2.13 -7.70
C THR A 46 -9.42 0.71 -8.19
N GLN A 47 -8.67 -0.26 -7.68
CA GLN A 47 -8.80 -1.64 -8.12
C GLN A 47 -10.16 -2.24 -7.77
N ASN A 48 -10.76 -1.78 -6.69
CA ASN A 48 -12.02 -2.33 -6.20
C ASN A 48 -13.21 -1.41 -6.45
N ASN A 49 -13.02 -0.38 -7.26
CA ASN A 49 -14.09 0.57 -7.60
C ASN A 49 -14.75 1.20 -6.38
N LEU A 50 -13.97 1.48 -5.36
CA LEU A 50 -14.49 2.12 -4.16
C LEU A 50 -14.60 3.62 -4.39
N VAL A 51 -15.60 4.24 -3.72
CA VAL A 51 -15.75 5.68 -3.80
C VAL A 51 -14.57 6.37 -3.12
N ALA A 52 -14.28 7.60 -3.52
CA ALA A 52 -13.14 8.35 -2.99
C ALA A 52 -13.23 8.55 -1.48
N GLY A 53 -14.44 8.65 -0.93
CA GLY A 53 -14.64 8.83 0.49
C GLY A 53 -14.56 7.55 1.32
N ALA A 54 -14.36 6.39 0.70
CA ALA A 54 -14.25 5.14 1.43
C ALA A 54 -13.01 5.18 2.33
N LYS A 55 -13.19 4.80 3.60
CA LYS A 55 -12.10 4.81 4.57
C LYS A 55 -11.37 3.47 4.51
N VAL A 56 -10.26 3.45 3.80
CA VAL A 56 -9.42 2.26 3.68
C VAL A 56 -8.23 2.40 4.61
N THR A 57 -7.95 1.36 5.37
CA THR A 57 -6.83 1.32 6.30
C THR A 57 -5.97 0.10 6.01
N LEU A 58 -4.66 0.31 6.05
CA LEU A 58 -3.67 -0.77 5.95
C LEU A 58 -3.00 -0.89 7.31
N PRO A 59 -3.51 -1.76 8.20
CA PRO A 59 -2.99 -1.83 9.56
C PRO A 59 -1.59 -2.41 9.67
N GLY A 60 -1.13 -3.13 8.63
CA GLY A 60 0.23 -3.64 8.59
C GLY A 60 1.24 -2.56 8.23
N GLU A 61 2.48 -2.97 8.09
CA GLU A 61 3.56 -2.04 7.76
C GLU A 61 4.06 -2.27 6.35
N VAL A 62 4.44 -1.18 5.69
CA VAL A 62 5.08 -1.25 4.39
C VAL A 62 6.57 -1.53 4.58
N ARG A 63 7.17 -2.26 3.64
CA ARG A 63 8.59 -2.56 3.65
C ARG A 63 9.25 -1.95 2.44
N THR A 64 10.51 -1.53 2.61
CA THR A 64 11.31 -1.13 1.47
C THR A 64 11.82 -2.37 0.75
N VAL A 65 11.83 -2.30 -0.58
CA VAL A 65 12.37 -3.37 -1.42
C VAL A 65 13.59 -2.81 -2.12
N THR A 66 14.74 -3.45 -1.92
CA THR A 66 15.96 -3.02 -2.58
C THR A 66 16.07 -3.65 -3.95
N TRP A 67 16.88 -3.03 -4.81
CA TRP A 67 17.09 -3.56 -6.15
C TRP A 67 17.64 -4.99 -6.12
N LYS A 68 18.42 -5.32 -5.09
CA LYS A 68 19.02 -6.65 -4.96
C LYS A 68 18.01 -7.73 -4.66
N GLU A 69 16.88 -7.36 -4.08
CA GLU A 69 15.82 -8.31 -3.73
C GLU A 69 14.84 -8.52 -4.87
N MET A 70 14.92 -7.70 -5.90
CA MET A 70 14.01 -7.80 -7.01
C MET A 70 14.54 -8.77 -8.05
N PRO A 71 13.70 -9.69 -8.53
CA PRO A 71 14.12 -10.56 -9.63
C PRO A 71 14.38 -9.71 -10.87
N ALA A 72 15.42 -10.06 -11.56
CA ALA A 72 15.81 -9.33 -12.76
C ALA A 72 14.78 -9.50 -13.89
#